data_3f8384a4e3c6eb90b85268852d92c108
#
_entry.id   3f8384a4e3c6eb90b85268852d92c108
#
_cell.length_a   1.000
_cell.length_b   1.000
_cell.length_c   1.000
_cell.angle_alpha   90.00
_cell.angle_beta   90.00
_cell.angle_gamma   90.00
#
_symmetry.space_group_name_H-M   'P 1'
#
loop_
_entity.id
_entity.type
_entity.pdbx_description
1 polymer ?
#
loop_
_entity_poly.entity_id
_entity_poly.type
_entity_poly.pdbx_seq_one_letter_code
_entity_poly.pdbx_strand_id
1 'polypeptide(L)'
;MNQPKLSHLAETLIGSEIVKLGNAISERIRAGEKIYNFTIGDFDPAIFPIPAALEAEIIRCYKEHYTNYPAAEGILDLRKAVSLFLKEREGLDYTEQEIQVASGGRPLIYTIFRAIVDKGDKVIYGVPSWNNNHYAHMTAGEHCVIECH
;
A
#
# COMPACT_ATOMS: atom_id res chain seq x y z
N MET A 1 18.39 18.63 25.56
CA MET A 1 18.71 18.00 24.24
C MET A 1 17.89 18.73 23.21
N ASN A 2 18.51 19.31 22.18
CA ASN A 2 17.76 19.91 21.09
C ASN A 2 17.01 18.79 20.35
N GLN A 3 15.69 18.87 20.30
CA GLN A 3 14.93 17.96 19.45
C GLN A 3 15.35 18.18 17.98
N PRO A 4 15.55 17.11 17.19
CA PRO A 4 15.88 17.25 15.80
C PRO A 4 14.76 18.02 15.07
N LYS A 5 15.12 19.02 14.30
CA LYS A 5 14.17 19.81 13.52
C LYS A 5 13.64 18.95 12.37
N LEU A 6 12.34 18.70 12.34
CA LEU A 6 11.68 18.01 11.23
C LEU A 6 11.59 18.94 10.01
N SER A 7 11.39 18.36 8.84
CA SER A 7 11.03 19.14 7.64
C SER A 7 9.61 19.71 7.80
N HIS A 8 9.34 20.84 7.15
CA HIS A 8 7.99 21.41 7.13
C HIS A 8 6.93 20.40 6.64
N LEU A 9 7.29 19.59 5.65
CA LEU A 9 6.45 18.52 5.13
C LEU A 9 6.06 17.51 6.23
N ALA A 10 7.02 17.10 7.07
CA ALA A 10 6.78 16.16 8.15
C ALA A 10 5.98 16.79 9.31
N GLU A 11 6.25 18.08 9.61
CA GLU A 11 5.54 18.82 10.66
C GLU A 11 4.07 19.07 10.32
N THR A 12 3.75 19.21 9.03
CA THR A 12 2.39 19.52 8.55
C THR A 12 1.59 18.30 8.11
N LEU A 13 2.21 17.11 8.16
CA LEU A 13 1.52 15.86 7.78
C LEU A 13 0.43 15.51 8.80
N ILE A 14 -0.81 15.40 8.32
CA ILE A 14 -1.95 14.97 9.13
C ILE A 14 -1.96 13.44 9.20
N GLY A 15 -2.00 12.90 10.41
CA GLY A 15 -2.07 11.44 10.61
C GLY A 15 -3.38 10.84 10.08
N SER A 16 -3.33 9.56 9.70
CA SER A 16 -4.51 8.84 9.21
C SER A 16 -5.58 8.68 10.29
N GLU A 17 -6.78 9.20 10.06
CA GLU A 17 -7.92 9.04 10.97
C GLU A 17 -8.32 7.57 11.14
N ILE A 18 -8.19 6.77 10.09
CA ILE A 18 -8.48 5.32 10.14
C ILE A 18 -7.51 4.59 11.07
N VAL A 19 -6.23 4.96 11.06
CA VAL A 19 -5.23 4.39 11.97
C VAL A 19 -5.52 4.80 13.41
N LYS A 20 -5.88 6.06 13.65
CA LYS A 20 -6.29 6.54 14.99
C LYS A 20 -7.51 5.77 15.50
N LEU A 21 -8.53 5.61 14.66
CA LEU A 21 -9.73 4.86 15.00
C LEU A 21 -9.41 3.39 15.27
N GLY A 22 -8.59 2.75 14.44
CA GLY A 22 -8.15 1.36 14.63
C GLY A 22 -7.41 1.16 15.95
N ASN A 23 -6.54 2.10 16.32
CA ASN A 23 -5.83 2.08 17.62
C ASN A 23 -6.81 2.21 18.80
N ALA A 24 -7.74 3.17 18.74
CA ALA A 24 -8.74 3.36 19.79
C ALA A 24 -9.63 2.12 19.98
N ILE A 25 -10.06 1.49 18.89
CA ILE A 25 -10.82 0.23 18.94
C ILE A 25 -9.99 -0.89 19.53
N SER A 26 -8.72 -1.02 19.14
CA SER A 26 -7.82 -2.03 19.69
C SER A 26 -7.59 -1.89 21.20
N GLU A 27 -7.56 -0.65 21.71
CA GLU A 27 -7.49 -0.38 23.15
C GLU A 27 -8.74 -0.82 23.88
N ARG A 28 -9.92 -0.54 23.33
CA ARG A 28 -11.21 -0.96 23.92
C ARG A 28 -11.35 -2.48 23.92
N ILE A 29 -10.96 -3.16 22.85
CA ILE A 29 -10.93 -4.63 22.80
C ILE A 29 -9.99 -5.19 23.87
N ARG A 30 -8.81 -4.62 24.05
CA ARG A 30 -7.87 -5.01 25.12
C ARG A 30 -8.42 -4.77 26.52
N ALA A 31 -9.28 -3.77 26.70
CA ALA A 31 -9.99 -3.53 27.93
C ALA A 31 -11.16 -4.48 28.18
N GLY A 32 -11.40 -5.45 27.30
CA GLY A 32 -12.45 -6.49 27.44
C GLY A 32 -13.77 -6.16 26.75
N GLU A 33 -13.84 -5.06 26.00
CA GLU A 33 -15.07 -4.75 25.25
C GLU A 33 -15.24 -5.70 24.06
N LYS A 34 -16.45 -6.19 23.86
CA LYS A 34 -16.80 -7.01 22.69
C LYS A 34 -17.11 -6.11 21.51
N ILE A 35 -16.12 -5.93 20.62
CA ILE A 35 -16.24 -5.09 19.43
C ILE A 35 -15.91 -5.93 18.19
N TYR A 36 -16.76 -5.83 17.17
CA TYR A 36 -16.47 -6.33 15.83
C TYR A 36 -15.75 -5.22 15.05
N ASN A 37 -14.45 -5.42 14.80
CA ASN A 37 -13.62 -4.40 14.17
C ASN A 37 -13.65 -4.53 12.64
N PHE A 38 -14.22 -3.51 11.97
CA PHE A 38 -14.29 -3.41 10.51
C PHE A 38 -13.50 -2.19 9.98
N THR A 39 -12.57 -1.65 10.77
CA THR A 39 -11.82 -0.43 10.39
C THR A 39 -10.72 -0.69 9.38
N ILE A 40 -10.14 -1.87 9.38
CA ILE A 40 -9.06 -2.27 8.46
C ILE A 40 -9.47 -3.59 7.82
N GLY A 41 -9.28 -3.67 6.49
CA GLY A 41 -9.51 -4.90 5.73
C GLY A 41 -8.38 -5.90 5.99
N ASP A 42 -8.36 -6.45 7.19
CA ASP A 42 -7.42 -7.48 7.61
C ASP A 42 -8.19 -8.76 7.94
N PHE A 43 -7.68 -9.89 7.46
CA PHE A 43 -8.31 -11.18 7.67
C PHE A 43 -7.62 -11.91 8.84
N ASP A 44 -8.42 -12.50 9.73
CA ASP A 44 -7.90 -13.37 10.78
C ASP A 44 -7.27 -14.62 10.14
N PRO A 45 -5.95 -14.84 10.28
CA PRO A 45 -5.27 -15.98 9.67
C PRO A 45 -5.72 -17.34 10.25
N ALA A 46 -6.38 -17.36 11.39
CA ALA A 46 -6.98 -18.58 11.93
C ALA A 46 -8.24 -18.99 11.14
N ILE A 47 -8.92 -18.02 10.51
CA ILE A 47 -10.13 -18.25 9.70
C ILE A 47 -9.78 -18.29 8.21
N PHE A 48 -8.84 -17.44 7.80
CA PHE A 48 -8.40 -17.29 6.41
C PHE A 48 -6.88 -17.53 6.30
N PRO A 49 -6.40 -18.78 6.49
CA PRO A 49 -4.99 -19.07 6.33
C PRO A 49 -4.55 -18.89 4.87
N ILE A 50 -3.26 -18.67 4.65
CA ILE A 50 -2.73 -18.71 3.28
C ILE A 50 -2.96 -20.11 2.68
N PRO A 51 -3.21 -20.24 1.37
CA PRO A 51 -3.38 -21.53 0.74
C PRO A 51 -2.16 -22.44 0.98
N ALA A 52 -2.39 -23.70 1.36
CA ALA A 52 -1.33 -24.64 1.70
C ALA A 52 -0.29 -24.83 0.55
N ALA A 53 -0.73 -24.76 -0.71
CA ALA A 53 0.16 -24.81 -1.85
C ALA A 53 1.11 -23.61 -1.92
N LEU A 54 0.62 -22.40 -1.58
CA LEU A 54 1.46 -21.19 -1.53
C LEU A 54 2.45 -21.26 -0.36
N GLU A 55 2.02 -21.70 0.80
CA GLU A 55 2.90 -21.90 1.96
C GLU A 55 4.03 -22.86 1.63
N ALA A 56 3.70 -24.03 1.06
CA ALA A 56 4.69 -25.04 0.67
C ALA A 56 5.72 -24.48 -0.32
N GLU A 57 5.27 -23.67 -1.28
CA GLU A 57 6.14 -23.06 -2.29
C GLU A 57 7.07 -21.99 -1.68
N ILE A 58 6.57 -21.17 -0.76
CA ILE A 58 7.39 -20.21 -0.01
C ILE A 58 8.49 -20.94 0.76
N ILE A 59 8.13 -22.02 1.48
CA ILE A 59 9.08 -22.84 2.24
C ILE A 59 10.12 -23.48 1.30
N ARG A 60 9.68 -23.99 0.15
CA ARG A 60 10.59 -24.54 -0.87
C ARG A 60 11.60 -23.51 -1.35
N CYS A 61 11.15 -22.31 -1.70
CA CYS A 61 12.03 -21.23 -2.14
C CYS A 61 13.06 -20.85 -1.08
N TYR A 62 12.70 -20.80 0.19
CA TYR A 62 13.66 -20.57 1.28
C TYR A 62 14.71 -21.70 1.38
N LYS A 63 14.29 -22.95 1.29
CA LYS A 63 15.20 -24.11 1.33
C LYS A 63 16.14 -24.18 0.13
N GLU A 64 15.70 -23.70 -1.03
CA GLU A 64 16.50 -23.63 -2.25
C GLU A 64 17.31 -22.33 -2.38
N HIS A 65 17.36 -21.51 -1.30
CA HIS A 65 18.17 -20.30 -1.22
C HIS A 65 17.79 -19.18 -2.22
N TYR A 66 16.51 -19.05 -2.58
CA TYR A 66 16.00 -17.90 -3.33
C TYR A 66 15.95 -16.64 -2.47
N THR A 67 17.12 -16.23 -1.96
CA THR A 67 17.26 -15.13 -0.99
C THR A 67 18.22 -14.05 -1.46
N ASN A 68 18.64 -14.10 -2.71
CA ASN A 68 19.49 -13.10 -3.32
C ASN A 68 18.74 -11.80 -3.62
N TYR A 69 19.49 -10.74 -3.88
CA TYR A 69 18.96 -9.43 -4.21
C TYR A 69 18.21 -9.46 -5.55
N PRO A 70 16.92 -9.07 -5.59
CA PRO A 70 16.15 -9.08 -6.84
C PRO A 70 16.53 -7.91 -7.75
N ALA A 71 16.12 -7.98 -9.02
CA ALA A 71 16.14 -6.84 -9.92
C ALA A 71 15.24 -5.71 -9.39
N ALA A 72 15.57 -4.45 -9.70
CA ALA A 72 14.84 -3.27 -9.22
C ALA A 72 13.36 -3.28 -9.62
N GLU A 73 13.05 -3.82 -10.79
CA GLU A 73 11.69 -3.96 -11.32
C GLU A 73 10.93 -5.15 -10.73
N GLY A 74 11.62 -6.01 -9.99
CA GLY A 74 11.11 -7.29 -9.50
C GLY A 74 11.57 -8.48 -10.35
N ILE A 75 11.39 -9.68 -9.80
CA ILE A 75 11.79 -10.93 -10.43
C ILE A 75 11.06 -11.11 -11.77
N LEU A 76 11.79 -11.43 -12.83
CA LEU A 76 11.24 -11.54 -14.19
C LEU A 76 10.08 -12.55 -14.29
N ASP A 77 10.20 -13.68 -13.63
CA ASP A 77 9.14 -14.71 -13.67
C ASP A 77 7.85 -14.22 -13.00
N LEU A 78 7.96 -13.44 -11.90
CA LEU A 78 6.80 -12.81 -11.28
C LEU A 78 6.17 -11.77 -12.21
N ARG A 79 6.97 -10.93 -12.87
CA ARG A 79 6.45 -9.92 -13.83
C ARG A 79 5.74 -10.57 -15.02
N LYS A 80 6.28 -11.69 -15.56
CA LYS A 80 5.62 -12.48 -16.60
C LYS A 80 4.29 -13.08 -16.10
N ALA A 81 4.27 -13.61 -14.87
CA ALA A 81 3.06 -14.17 -14.30
C ALA A 81 1.99 -13.08 -14.09
N VAL A 82 2.38 -11.87 -13.65
CA VAL A 82 1.47 -10.72 -13.52
C VAL A 82 0.94 -10.28 -14.89
N SER A 83 1.80 -10.19 -15.92
CA SER A 83 1.39 -9.88 -17.30
C SER A 83 0.32 -10.86 -17.79
N LEU A 84 0.57 -12.15 -17.64
CA LEU A 84 -0.38 -13.20 -18.04
C LEU A 84 -1.70 -13.10 -17.26
N PHE A 85 -1.62 -12.92 -15.95
CA PHE A 85 -2.80 -12.74 -15.08
C PHE A 85 -3.67 -11.55 -15.53
N LEU A 86 -3.05 -10.38 -15.77
CA LEU A 86 -3.76 -9.18 -16.22
C LEU A 86 -4.44 -9.43 -17.58
N LYS A 87 -3.76 -10.11 -18.49
CA LYS A 87 -4.32 -10.44 -19.80
C LYS A 87 -5.52 -11.39 -19.71
N GLU A 88 -5.41 -12.46 -18.92
CA GLU A 88 -6.43 -13.50 -18.83
C GLU A 88 -7.64 -13.08 -17.96
N ARG A 89 -7.42 -12.29 -16.91
CA ARG A 89 -8.46 -11.96 -15.94
C ARG A 89 -9.10 -10.60 -16.17
N GLU A 90 -8.31 -9.64 -16.61
CA GLU A 90 -8.74 -8.24 -16.72
C GLU A 90 -8.83 -7.77 -18.19
N GLY A 91 -8.33 -8.56 -19.15
CA GLY A 91 -8.27 -8.18 -20.56
C GLY A 91 -7.24 -7.08 -20.85
N LEU A 92 -6.28 -6.85 -19.94
CA LEU A 92 -5.25 -5.84 -20.06
C LEU A 92 -3.97 -6.46 -20.61
N ASP A 93 -3.49 -5.96 -21.74
CA ASP A 93 -2.32 -6.50 -22.45
C ASP A 93 -1.08 -5.66 -22.15
N TYR A 94 -0.41 -5.96 -21.02
CA TYR A 94 0.85 -5.36 -20.62
C TYR A 94 1.99 -6.37 -20.77
N THR A 95 3.13 -5.91 -21.24
CA THR A 95 4.37 -6.69 -21.27
C THR A 95 5.04 -6.72 -19.90
N GLU A 96 5.93 -7.67 -19.66
CA GLU A 96 6.67 -7.74 -18.40
C GLU A 96 7.58 -6.51 -18.16
N GLN A 97 7.93 -5.75 -19.21
CA GLN A 97 8.69 -4.50 -19.08
C GLN A 97 7.84 -3.34 -18.54
N GLU A 98 6.52 -3.41 -18.66
CA GLU A 98 5.57 -2.41 -18.17
C GLU A 98 5.09 -2.71 -16.76
N ILE A 99 5.65 -3.74 -16.10
CA ILE A 99 5.27 -4.17 -14.76
C ILE A 99 6.40 -3.88 -13.77
N GLN A 100 6.06 -3.14 -12.73
CA GLN A 100 6.92 -2.86 -11.58
C GLN A 100 6.38 -3.57 -10.34
N VAL A 101 7.25 -4.33 -9.65
CA VAL A 101 6.93 -4.99 -8.38
C VAL A 101 7.62 -4.27 -7.23
N ALA A 102 6.92 -4.12 -6.11
CA ALA A 102 7.46 -3.58 -4.87
C ALA A 102 6.88 -4.31 -3.65
N SER A 103 7.44 -4.04 -2.47
CA SER A 103 6.96 -4.60 -1.20
C SER A 103 5.66 -3.91 -0.74
N GLY A 104 4.59 -4.15 -1.48
CA GLY A 104 3.27 -3.57 -1.26
C GLY A 104 2.95 -2.39 -2.18
N GLY A 105 1.67 -1.99 -2.24
CA GLY A 105 1.19 -0.93 -3.14
C GLY A 105 1.62 0.49 -2.76
N ARG A 106 1.81 0.78 -1.47
CA ARG A 106 2.13 2.14 -1.00
C ARG A 106 3.44 2.71 -1.56
N PRO A 107 4.56 1.98 -1.60
CA PRO A 107 5.79 2.46 -2.23
C PRO A 107 5.60 2.82 -3.70
N LEU A 108 4.81 2.01 -4.44
CA LEU A 108 4.51 2.27 -5.84
C LEU A 108 3.67 3.54 -6.01
N ILE A 109 2.58 3.69 -5.25
CA ILE A 109 1.72 4.87 -5.30
C ILE A 109 2.54 6.13 -4.98
N TYR A 110 3.31 6.12 -3.90
CA TYR A 110 4.17 7.26 -3.54
C TYR A 110 5.17 7.60 -4.64
N THR A 111 5.81 6.58 -5.22
CA THR A 111 6.81 6.77 -6.29
C THR A 111 6.16 7.34 -7.55
N ILE A 112 4.96 6.86 -7.94
CA ILE A 112 4.22 7.41 -9.08
C ILE A 112 3.92 8.89 -8.83
N PHE A 113 3.35 9.24 -7.68
CA PHE A 113 3.08 10.65 -7.35
C PHE A 113 4.36 11.50 -7.44
N ARG A 114 5.47 10.99 -6.90
CA ARG A 114 6.78 11.70 -6.97
C ARG A 114 7.33 11.83 -8.39
N ALA A 115 6.97 10.92 -9.28
CA ALA A 115 7.44 10.94 -10.67
C ALA A 115 6.63 11.87 -11.58
N ILE A 116 5.35 12.12 -11.26
CA ILE A 116 4.42 12.81 -12.16
C ILE A 116 3.78 14.07 -11.55
N VAL A 117 3.95 14.35 -10.25
CA VAL A 117 3.33 15.51 -9.58
C VAL A 117 4.41 16.47 -9.10
N ASP A 118 4.36 17.69 -9.58
CA ASP A 118 5.16 18.82 -9.11
C ASP A 118 4.33 19.79 -8.26
N LYS A 119 5.02 20.73 -7.61
CA LYS A 119 4.36 21.79 -6.83
C LYS A 119 3.45 22.63 -7.73
N GLY A 120 2.16 22.70 -7.36
CA GLY A 120 1.12 23.43 -8.08
C GLY A 120 0.32 22.59 -9.06
N ASP A 121 0.68 21.32 -9.28
CA ASP A 121 -0.16 20.39 -10.01
C ASP A 121 -1.38 20.01 -9.19
N LYS A 122 -2.52 19.86 -9.86
CA LYS A 122 -3.79 19.47 -9.20
C LYS A 122 -3.90 17.97 -9.09
N VAL A 123 -4.07 17.48 -7.86
CA VAL A 123 -4.38 16.09 -7.56
C VAL A 123 -5.85 15.94 -7.26
N ILE A 124 -6.60 15.34 -8.18
CA ILE A 124 -8.06 15.16 -8.08
C ILE A 124 -8.36 13.79 -7.48
N TYR A 125 -9.18 13.76 -6.43
CA TYR A 125 -9.64 12.51 -5.82
C TYR A 125 -10.98 12.65 -5.12
N GLY A 126 -11.76 11.54 -5.11
CA GLY A 126 -13.02 11.47 -4.38
C GLY A 126 -12.82 11.28 -2.87
N VAL A 127 -13.78 11.75 -2.08
CA VAL A 127 -13.85 11.47 -0.64
C VAL A 127 -15.24 10.93 -0.29
N PRO A 128 -15.34 10.01 0.68
CA PRO A 128 -14.27 9.43 1.48
C PRO A 128 -13.31 8.55 0.68
N SER A 129 -12.02 8.61 1.00
CA SER A 129 -11.00 7.82 0.31
C SER A 129 -9.85 7.40 1.24
N TRP A 130 -9.06 6.44 0.78
CA TRP A 130 -7.91 5.95 1.54
C TRP A 130 -6.65 6.76 1.22
N ASN A 131 -6.17 7.56 2.17
CA ASN A 131 -4.85 8.22 2.17
C ASN A 131 -4.44 9.03 0.92
N ASN A 132 -5.34 9.36 -0.02
CA ASN A 132 -5.01 10.17 -1.19
C ASN A 132 -4.51 11.57 -0.81
N ASN A 133 -5.05 12.13 0.27
CA ASN A 133 -4.59 13.38 0.85
C ASN A 133 -3.12 13.35 1.27
N HIS A 134 -2.63 12.21 1.79
CA HIS A 134 -1.23 12.06 2.18
C HIS A 134 -0.29 12.10 0.98
N TYR A 135 -0.64 11.41 -0.11
CA TYR A 135 0.18 11.39 -1.33
C TYR A 135 0.24 12.77 -1.98
N ALA A 136 -0.90 13.46 -2.09
CA ALA A 136 -0.94 14.84 -2.60
C ALA A 136 -0.10 15.77 -1.72
N HIS A 137 -0.23 15.68 -0.38
CA HIS A 137 0.58 16.47 0.56
C HIS A 137 2.08 16.20 0.42
N MET A 138 2.49 14.93 0.37
CA MET A 138 3.90 14.54 0.28
C MET A 138 4.58 14.94 -1.04
N THR A 139 3.81 15.26 -2.05
CA THR A 139 4.32 15.74 -3.36
C THR A 139 4.13 17.25 -3.56
N ALA A 140 3.58 17.94 -2.57
CA ALA A 140 3.22 19.36 -2.64
C ALA A 140 2.23 19.70 -3.78
N GLY A 141 1.45 18.72 -4.22
CA GLY A 141 0.34 18.91 -5.14
C GLY A 141 -0.84 19.65 -4.51
N GLU A 142 -1.59 20.37 -5.30
CA GLU A 142 -2.82 21.03 -4.85
C GLU A 142 -3.97 20.03 -4.74
N HIS A 143 -4.61 19.97 -3.57
CA HIS A 143 -5.74 19.07 -3.33
C HIS A 143 -6.99 19.55 -4.07
N CYS A 144 -7.54 18.72 -4.94
CA CYS A 144 -8.79 18.96 -5.64
C CYS A 144 -9.78 17.84 -5.24
N VAL A 145 -10.51 18.07 -4.15
CA VAL A 145 -11.37 17.05 -3.53
C VAL A 145 -12.76 17.07 -4.16
N ILE A 146 -13.29 15.89 -4.47
CA ILE A 146 -14.67 15.71 -4.95
C ILE A 146 -15.43 14.89 -3.91
N GLU A 147 -16.49 15.49 -3.34
CA GLU A 147 -17.38 14.77 -2.43
C GLU A 147 -18.26 13.79 -3.21
N CYS A 148 -18.21 12.51 -2.81
CA CYS A 148 -19.05 11.45 -3.38
C CYS A 148 -20.18 11.14 -2.39
N HIS A 149 -21.43 11.23 -2.87
CA HIS A 149 -22.66 10.99 -2.09
C HIS A 149 -23.27 9.63 -2.42
#